data_d4eb1a2f5fc85d942983bf09c744f778
#
_entry.id   d4eb1a2f5fc85d942983bf09c744f778
#
_cell.length_a   1.000
_cell.length_b   1.000
_cell.length_c   1.000
_cell.angle_alpha   90.00
_cell.angle_beta   90.00
_cell.angle_gamma   90.00
#
_symmetry.space_group_name_H-M   'P 1'
#
loop_
_entity.id
_entity.type
_entity.pdbx_description
1 polymer ?
#
loop_
_entity_poly.entity_id
_entity_poly.type
_entity_poly.pdbx_seq_one_letter_code
_entity_poly.pdbx_strand_id
1 'polypeptide(L)'
;MVAMTRMGDLLGPEPTLLPGDIDAEAELLAGNNPAAVAAAHPSASVAWAALAEGALAGDQAVAAYAYARTGYHRGLDQLRRHGWKGFGAVPYSHEPNRGFLRCVAALARAAKAIGETDEYQRCTDLLDDCDPAARGALGV
;
A
#
# COMPACT_ATOMS: atom_id res chain seq x y z
N MET A 1 -6.13 13.99 -29.36
CA MET A 1 -6.11 14.40 -27.94
C MET A 1 -7.37 13.95 -27.24
N VAL A 2 -8.50 14.52 -27.61
CA VAL A 2 -9.78 14.11 -27.05
C VAL A 2 -10.05 12.62 -27.26
N ALA A 3 -9.65 12.08 -28.41
CA ALA A 3 -9.80 10.67 -28.73
C ALA A 3 -9.00 9.77 -27.75
N MET A 4 -7.81 10.19 -27.35
CA MET A 4 -7.00 9.45 -26.37
C MET A 4 -7.67 9.41 -25.00
N THR A 5 -8.19 10.55 -24.54
CA THR A 5 -8.93 10.62 -23.26
C THR A 5 -10.15 9.70 -23.31
N ARG A 6 -10.86 9.73 -24.43
CA ARG A 6 -12.03 8.89 -24.63
C ARG A 6 -11.68 7.41 -24.64
N MET A 7 -10.53 7.08 -25.22
CA MET A 7 -10.03 5.71 -25.22
C MET A 7 -9.72 5.22 -23.81
N GLY A 8 -9.11 6.06 -22.99
CA GLY A 8 -8.86 5.73 -21.59
C GLY A 8 -10.16 5.47 -20.82
N ASP A 9 -11.18 6.30 -21.03
CA ASP A 9 -12.49 6.12 -20.40
C ASP A 9 -13.15 4.82 -20.82
N LEU A 10 -13.04 4.45 -22.09
CA LEU A 10 -13.61 3.22 -22.62
C LEU A 10 -12.91 1.98 -22.09
N LEU A 11 -11.63 2.08 -21.77
CA LEU A 11 -10.81 0.96 -21.28
C LEU A 11 -10.80 0.86 -19.76
N GLY A 12 -11.47 1.78 -19.07
CA GLY A 12 -11.57 1.80 -17.63
C GLY A 12 -11.14 3.14 -17.03
N PRO A 13 -11.14 3.25 -15.70
CA PRO A 13 -10.77 4.50 -15.04
C PRO A 13 -9.29 4.82 -15.20
N GLU A 14 -8.97 6.11 -15.12
CA GLU A 14 -7.60 6.57 -15.09
C GLU A 14 -6.87 5.98 -13.88
N PRO A 15 -5.57 5.70 -13.98
CA PRO A 15 -4.79 5.26 -12.83
C PRO A 15 -4.84 6.30 -11.70
N THR A 16 -4.91 5.85 -10.47
CA THR A 16 -4.85 6.73 -9.31
C THR A 16 -3.41 6.94 -8.90
N LEU A 17 -3.00 8.20 -8.87
CA LEU A 17 -1.65 8.62 -8.54
C LEU A 17 -1.71 9.51 -7.29
N LEU A 18 -1.29 8.95 -6.16
CA LEU A 18 -1.32 9.69 -4.90
C LEU A 18 -0.26 10.79 -4.87
N PRO A 19 -0.51 11.89 -4.14
CA PRO A 19 0.57 12.79 -3.76
C PRO A 19 1.44 12.10 -2.70
N GLY A 20 2.70 12.46 -2.60
CA GLY A 20 3.58 11.85 -1.61
C GLY A 20 3.30 12.32 -0.18
N ASP A 21 3.61 11.47 0.78
CA ASP A 21 3.69 11.82 2.21
C ASP A 21 5.11 12.32 2.49
N ILE A 22 5.42 13.51 1.98
CA ILE A 22 6.80 13.99 1.85
C ILE A 22 7.53 14.05 3.20
N ASP A 23 6.86 14.55 4.24
CA ASP A 23 7.47 14.68 5.56
C ASP A 23 7.76 13.31 6.18
N ALA A 24 6.80 12.39 6.12
CA ALA A 24 6.98 11.05 6.64
C ALA A 24 8.08 10.31 5.88
N GLU A 25 8.10 10.41 4.57
CA GLU A 25 9.14 9.79 3.74
C GLU A 25 10.53 10.33 4.08
N ALA A 26 10.64 11.66 4.25
CA ALA A 26 11.92 12.30 4.61
C ALA A 26 12.42 11.83 5.98
N GLU A 27 11.52 11.72 6.97
CA GLU A 27 11.86 11.28 8.30
C GLU A 27 12.33 9.81 8.31
N LEU A 28 11.67 8.96 7.54
CA LEU A 28 12.10 7.56 7.39
C LEU A 28 13.46 7.46 6.73
N LEU A 29 13.70 8.24 5.68
CA LEU A 29 15.01 8.28 5.00
C LEU A 29 16.12 8.79 5.92
N ALA A 30 15.79 9.70 6.84
CA ALA A 30 16.74 10.21 7.84
C ALA A 30 17.05 9.18 8.93
N GLY A 31 16.40 8.02 8.93
CA GLY A 31 16.65 6.96 9.89
C GLY A 31 15.82 7.08 11.16
N ASN A 32 14.80 7.91 11.17
CA ASN A 32 13.91 8.03 12.34
C ASN A 32 13.14 6.73 12.58
N ASN A 33 12.84 6.47 13.83
CA ASN A 33 12.10 5.27 14.23
C ASN A 33 10.72 5.26 13.55
N PRO A 34 10.37 4.19 12.81
CA PRO A 34 9.08 4.13 12.11
C PRO A 34 7.87 4.31 13.03
N ALA A 35 7.93 3.86 14.28
CA ALA A 35 6.84 4.06 15.23
C ALA A 35 6.64 5.55 15.55
N ALA A 36 7.73 6.30 15.70
CA ALA A 36 7.67 7.74 15.93
C ALA A 36 7.12 8.47 14.69
N VAL A 37 7.52 8.02 13.49
CA VAL A 37 7.02 8.61 12.24
C VAL A 37 5.53 8.34 12.08
N ALA A 38 5.07 7.12 12.35
CA ALA A 38 3.66 6.77 12.30
C ALA A 38 2.84 7.58 13.32
N ALA A 39 3.37 7.80 14.51
CA ALA A 39 2.70 8.60 15.52
C ALA A 39 2.59 10.08 15.11
N ALA A 40 3.61 10.62 14.45
CA ALA A 40 3.62 12.00 13.97
C ALA A 40 2.78 12.18 12.70
N HIS A 41 2.69 11.15 11.87
CA HIS A 41 2.00 11.16 10.57
C HIS A 41 1.10 9.94 10.42
N PRO A 42 0.03 9.82 11.24
CA PRO A 42 -0.77 8.59 11.28
C PRO A 42 -1.54 8.29 9.99
N SER A 43 -1.72 9.25 9.11
CA SER A 43 -2.35 9.02 7.81
C SER A 43 -1.37 8.55 6.74
N ALA A 44 -0.07 8.55 7.02
CA ALA A 44 0.96 8.18 6.05
C ALA A 44 1.16 6.66 6.00
N SER A 45 0.61 5.99 4.99
CA SER A 45 0.71 4.53 4.85
C SER A 45 2.17 4.06 4.82
N VAL A 46 3.10 4.86 4.30
CA VAL A 46 4.51 4.49 4.22
C VAL A 46 5.13 4.22 5.60
N ALA A 47 4.72 4.97 6.63
CA ALA A 47 5.22 4.76 7.99
C ALA A 47 4.71 3.43 8.57
N TRP A 48 3.43 3.12 8.36
CA TRP A 48 2.86 1.85 8.78
C TRP A 48 3.47 0.67 8.01
N ALA A 49 3.78 0.87 6.73
CA ALA A 49 4.47 -0.14 5.94
C ALA A 49 5.84 -0.47 6.51
N ALA A 50 6.62 0.55 6.86
CA ALA A 50 7.94 0.34 7.48
C ALA A 50 7.84 -0.41 8.81
N LEU A 51 6.85 -0.06 9.65
CA LEU A 51 6.59 -0.80 10.89
C LEU A 51 6.25 -2.26 10.65
N ALA A 52 5.36 -2.53 9.70
CA ALA A 52 4.93 -3.89 9.38
C ALA A 52 6.09 -4.73 8.85
N GLU A 53 6.89 -4.16 7.96
CA GLU A 53 8.05 -4.85 7.39
C GLU A 53 9.09 -5.17 8.48
N GLY A 54 9.32 -4.23 9.39
CA GLY A 54 10.21 -4.46 10.53
C GLY A 54 9.71 -5.56 11.46
N ALA A 55 8.40 -5.59 11.72
CA ALA A 55 7.80 -6.63 12.56
C ALA A 55 7.89 -8.00 11.89
N LEU A 56 7.68 -8.08 10.57
CA LEU A 56 7.87 -9.34 9.82
C LEU A 56 9.30 -9.83 9.90
N ALA A 57 10.28 -8.94 9.77
CA ALA A 57 11.69 -9.30 9.87
C ALA A 57 12.04 -9.82 11.26
N GLY A 58 11.32 -9.39 12.29
CA GLY A 58 11.51 -9.84 13.68
C GLY A 58 10.59 -10.98 14.10
N ASP A 59 9.96 -11.68 13.15
CA ASP A 59 9.03 -12.79 13.42
C ASP A 59 7.84 -12.39 14.30
N GLN A 60 7.41 -11.13 14.21
CA GLN A 60 6.27 -10.59 14.93
C GLN A 60 5.05 -10.49 14.01
N ALA A 61 4.54 -11.65 13.58
CA ALA A 61 3.51 -11.71 12.54
C ALA A 61 2.21 -11.00 12.95
N VAL A 62 1.77 -11.13 14.22
CA VAL A 62 0.54 -10.50 14.69
C VAL A 62 0.70 -8.97 14.74
N ALA A 63 1.83 -8.48 15.22
CA ALA A 63 2.12 -7.04 15.22
C ALA A 63 2.17 -6.51 13.77
N ALA A 64 2.84 -7.24 12.88
CA ALA A 64 2.91 -6.90 11.46
C ALA A 64 1.52 -6.81 10.83
N TYR A 65 0.66 -7.76 11.15
CA TYR A 65 -0.73 -7.79 10.69
C TYR A 65 -1.45 -6.49 11.10
N ALA A 66 -1.33 -6.12 12.36
CA ALA A 66 -1.99 -4.92 12.89
C ALA A 66 -1.47 -3.64 12.24
N TYR A 67 -0.16 -3.51 12.11
CA TYR A 67 0.45 -2.35 11.46
C TYR A 67 0.07 -2.25 9.98
N ALA A 68 0.18 -3.37 9.27
CA ALA A 68 -0.14 -3.41 7.85
C ALA A 68 -1.61 -3.08 7.60
N ARG A 69 -2.50 -3.62 8.41
CA ARG A 69 -3.93 -3.35 8.27
C ARG A 69 -4.25 -1.88 8.52
N THR A 70 -3.63 -1.28 9.52
CA THR A 70 -3.78 0.16 9.78
C THR A 70 -3.31 0.98 8.57
N GLY A 71 -2.11 0.70 8.07
CA GLY A 71 -1.57 1.43 6.91
C GLY A 71 -2.37 1.20 5.63
N TYR A 72 -2.88 -0.01 5.44
CA TYR A 72 -3.78 -0.34 4.34
C TYR A 72 -5.04 0.52 4.37
N HIS A 73 -5.70 0.63 5.54
CA HIS A 73 -6.90 1.45 5.66
C HIS A 73 -6.61 2.94 5.48
N ARG A 74 -5.47 3.42 6.00
CA ARG A 74 -5.06 4.82 5.78
C ARG A 74 -4.80 5.09 4.30
N GLY A 75 -4.16 4.16 3.61
CA GLY A 75 -3.95 4.25 2.17
C GLY A 75 -5.26 4.24 1.39
N LEU A 76 -6.22 3.40 1.79
CA LEU A 76 -7.55 3.40 1.19
C LEU A 76 -8.24 4.75 1.33
N ASP A 77 -8.16 5.37 2.50
CA ASP A 77 -8.73 6.70 2.72
C ASP A 77 -8.14 7.71 1.74
N GLN A 78 -6.84 7.69 1.54
CA GLN A 78 -6.17 8.58 0.61
C GLN A 78 -6.56 8.31 -0.84
N LEU A 79 -6.59 7.04 -1.23
CA LEU A 79 -7.00 6.66 -2.58
C LEU A 79 -8.41 7.13 -2.88
N ARG A 80 -9.34 6.95 -1.94
CA ARG A 80 -10.72 7.40 -2.11
C ARG A 80 -10.83 8.91 -2.24
N ARG A 81 -10.05 9.66 -1.48
CA ARG A 81 -9.99 11.13 -1.62
C ARG A 81 -9.50 11.57 -2.99
N HIS A 82 -8.70 10.73 -3.64
CA HIS A 82 -8.14 11.01 -4.96
C HIS A 82 -8.90 10.29 -6.08
N GLY A 83 -10.12 9.86 -5.81
CA GLY A 83 -11.05 9.40 -6.83
C GLY A 83 -11.08 7.90 -7.09
N TRP A 84 -10.25 7.10 -6.40
CA TRP A 84 -10.27 5.65 -6.55
C TRP A 84 -11.55 5.07 -5.96
N LYS A 85 -12.24 4.22 -6.71
CA LYS A 85 -13.56 3.69 -6.32
C LYS A 85 -13.53 2.18 -6.03
N GLY A 86 -12.35 1.66 -5.67
CA GLY A 86 -12.20 0.25 -5.35
C GLY A 86 -11.79 -0.60 -6.53
N PHE A 87 -11.65 -0.01 -7.71
CA PHE A 87 -11.17 -0.69 -8.92
C PHE A 87 -10.38 0.30 -9.77
N GLY A 88 -9.58 -0.22 -10.69
CA GLY A 88 -8.68 0.58 -11.50
C GLY A 88 -7.26 0.57 -10.96
N ALA A 89 -6.32 0.94 -11.80
CA ALA A 89 -4.90 0.81 -11.51
C ALA A 89 -4.44 1.73 -10.39
N VAL A 90 -3.57 1.19 -9.53
CA VAL A 90 -2.79 1.92 -8.54
C VAL A 90 -1.34 1.49 -8.80
N PRO A 91 -0.66 2.13 -9.78
CA PRO A 91 0.61 1.60 -10.27
C PRO A 91 1.75 1.72 -9.27
N TYR A 92 2.51 0.65 -9.15
CA TYR A 92 3.72 0.60 -8.32
C TYR A 92 4.82 1.53 -8.83
N SER A 93 4.85 1.77 -10.15
CA SER A 93 5.83 2.66 -10.76
C SER A 93 5.72 4.10 -10.25
N HIS A 94 4.54 4.51 -9.80
CA HIS A 94 4.34 5.80 -9.16
C HIS A 94 4.73 5.68 -7.69
N GLU A 95 5.88 6.20 -7.33
CA GLU A 95 6.48 6.01 -6.00
C GLU A 95 5.53 6.33 -4.83
N PRO A 96 4.75 7.42 -4.84
CA PRO A 96 3.82 7.71 -3.75
C PRO A 96 2.75 6.64 -3.49
N ASN A 97 2.46 5.77 -4.47
CA ASN A 97 1.52 4.66 -4.28
C ASN A 97 2.12 3.50 -3.49
N ARG A 98 3.44 3.46 -3.38
CA ARG A 98 4.14 2.28 -2.83
C ARG A 98 3.85 2.04 -1.36
N GLY A 99 3.64 3.08 -0.57
CA GLY A 99 3.29 2.91 0.84
C GLY A 99 2.04 2.06 1.02
N PHE A 100 0.99 2.36 0.29
CA PHE A 100 -0.24 1.57 0.28
C PHE A 100 0.01 0.13 -0.18
N LEU A 101 0.68 -0.04 -1.31
CA LEU A 101 0.93 -1.37 -1.88
C LEU A 101 1.81 -2.22 -0.96
N ARG A 102 2.80 -1.62 -0.32
CA ARG A 102 3.65 -2.28 0.68
C ARG A 102 2.84 -2.73 1.89
N CYS A 103 1.87 -1.94 2.33
CA CYS A 103 0.98 -2.35 3.42
C CYS A 103 0.14 -3.56 3.03
N VAL A 104 -0.41 -3.59 1.82
CA VAL A 104 -1.18 -4.76 1.34
C VAL A 104 -0.28 -6.00 1.27
N ALA A 105 0.94 -5.86 0.75
CA ALA A 105 1.90 -6.97 0.68
C ALA A 105 2.30 -7.47 2.07
N ALA A 106 2.56 -6.57 3.01
CA ALA A 106 2.90 -6.94 4.38
C ALA A 106 1.74 -7.64 5.08
N LEU A 107 0.51 -7.18 4.84
CA LEU A 107 -0.69 -7.83 5.37
C LEU A 107 -0.83 -9.25 4.80
N ALA A 108 -0.57 -9.43 3.51
CA ALA A 108 -0.58 -10.75 2.90
C ALA A 108 0.43 -11.70 3.58
N ARG A 109 1.66 -11.22 3.77
CA ARG A 109 2.70 -12.03 4.45
C ARG A 109 2.32 -12.37 5.88
N ALA A 110 1.81 -11.39 6.63
CA ALA A 110 1.40 -11.60 8.02
C ALA A 110 0.23 -12.57 8.11
N ALA A 111 -0.77 -12.43 7.22
CA ALA A 111 -1.91 -13.33 7.14
C ALA A 111 -1.46 -14.77 6.87
N LYS A 112 -0.55 -14.95 5.92
CA LYS A 112 0.01 -16.26 5.61
C LYS A 112 0.73 -16.86 6.81
N ALA A 113 1.51 -16.05 7.52
CA ALA A 113 2.28 -16.50 8.68
C ALA A 113 1.40 -16.98 9.82
N ILE A 114 0.21 -16.40 10.00
CA ILE A 114 -0.74 -16.82 11.04
C ILE A 114 -1.78 -17.81 10.54
N GLY A 115 -1.69 -18.25 9.29
CA GLY A 115 -2.61 -19.24 8.72
C GLY A 115 -3.95 -18.70 8.26
N GLU A 116 -4.09 -17.39 8.11
CA GLU A 116 -5.32 -16.76 7.62
C GLU A 116 -5.32 -16.73 6.08
N THR A 117 -5.60 -17.89 5.50
CA THR A 117 -5.48 -18.12 4.05
C THR A 117 -6.40 -17.21 3.23
N ASP A 118 -7.62 -17.00 3.69
CA ASP A 118 -8.58 -16.17 2.95
C ASP A 118 -8.10 -14.72 2.86
N GLU A 119 -7.53 -14.19 3.94
CA GLU A 119 -6.99 -12.82 3.93
C GLU A 119 -5.75 -12.71 3.04
N TYR A 120 -4.88 -13.71 3.08
CA TYR A 120 -3.74 -13.77 2.16
C TYR A 120 -4.22 -13.69 0.71
N GLN A 121 -5.22 -14.50 0.35
CA GLN A 121 -5.75 -14.52 -1.01
C GLN A 121 -6.38 -13.19 -1.39
N ARG A 122 -7.17 -12.60 -0.47
CA ARG A 122 -7.80 -11.30 -0.71
C ARG A 122 -6.76 -10.22 -0.99
N CYS A 123 -5.67 -10.19 -0.21
CA CYS A 123 -4.61 -9.20 -0.38
C CYS A 123 -3.84 -9.40 -1.69
N THR A 124 -3.51 -10.64 -2.05
CA THR A 124 -2.80 -10.90 -3.30
C THR A 124 -3.67 -10.60 -4.52
N ASP A 125 -4.97 -10.89 -4.44
CA ASP A 125 -5.91 -10.52 -5.50
C ASP A 125 -6.00 -9.00 -5.64
N LEU A 126 -6.04 -8.28 -4.52
CA LEU A 126 -6.07 -6.82 -4.54
C LEU A 126 -4.80 -6.24 -5.18
N LEU A 127 -3.64 -6.79 -4.86
CA LEU A 127 -2.38 -6.35 -5.49
C LEU A 127 -2.42 -6.56 -7.00
N ASP A 128 -2.89 -7.72 -7.45
CA ASP A 128 -3.00 -8.00 -8.88
C ASP A 128 -3.97 -7.05 -9.57
N ASP A 129 -5.08 -6.71 -8.91
CA ASP A 129 -6.06 -5.75 -9.45
C ASP A 129 -5.49 -4.34 -9.51
N CYS A 130 -4.68 -3.94 -8.53
CA CYS A 130 -4.04 -2.62 -8.53
C CYS A 130 -2.95 -2.52 -9.59
N ASP A 131 -2.09 -3.53 -9.68
CA ASP A 131 -0.96 -3.54 -10.61
C ASP A 131 -0.41 -4.97 -10.71
N PRO A 132 -0.52 -5.62 -11.88
CA PRO A 132 0.01 -6.98 -12.06
C PRO A 132 1.51 -7.11 -11.76
N ALA A 133 2.27 -6.02 -11.85
CA ALA A 133 3.70 -6.02 -11.54
C ALA A 133 4.01 -5.89 -10.04
N ALA A 134 3.02 -5.53 -9.22
CA ALA A 134 3.26 -5.19 -7.81
C ALA A 134 3.74 -6.40 -7.00
N ARG A 135 3.15 -7.58 -7.22
CA ARG A 135 3.54 -8.78 -6.47
C ARG A 135 5.00 -9.14 -6.69
N GLY A 136 5.45 -9.12 -7.93
CA GLY A 136 6.85 -9.39 -8.25
C GLY A 136 7.79 -8.37 -7.63
N ALA A 137 7.44 -7.10 -7.72
CA ALA A 137 8.24 -6.02 -7.16
C ALA A 137 8.32 -6.10 -5.63
N LEU A 138 7.25 -6.57 -4.97
CA LEU A 138 7.16 -6.66 -3.51
C LEU A 138 7.51 -8.03 -2.95
N GLY A 139 7.73 -9.02 -3.81
CA GLY A 139 8.14 -10.35 -3.39
C GLY A 139 7.06 -11.14 -2.66
N VAL A 140 5.83 -11.01 -3.08
CA VAL A 140 4.71 -11.68 -2.42
C VAL A 140 3.80 -12.45 -3.39
#